data_2dd5bced4b22b6e78141c44052a4c2db
#
_entry.id   2dd5bced4b22b6e78141c44052a4c2db
#
_cell.length_a   1.000
_cell.length_b   1.000
_cell.length_c   1.000
_cell.angle_alpha   90.00
_cell.angle_beta   90.00
_cell.angle_gamma   90.00
#
_symmetry.space_group_name_H-M   'P 1'
#
loop_
_entity.id
_entity.type
_entity.pdbx_description
1 polymer ?
#
loop_
_entity_poly.entity_id
_entity_poly.type
_entity_poly.pdbx_seq_one_letter_code
_entity_poly.pdbx_strand_id
1 'polypeptide(L)'
;MKSRLLSLLILLAIGACKQSEPPPLSEVVEKGDLFFSGYYWNIKNSLGNNVGPGPNKFSGSSDNIWLDKDGMLHLKITKYNNIWYCSEVISVKEFGYGTYIFTTASDLTSFSEKTVLGLFTWNDYSFQSQANSELDIEFARWNNAADSQLLTYSVQPVWFDNSSPYIERTHRPRIPVSALKGLSTHVFRWTADSIRWESYTGDKYPGGQLLSSWSFDRNNISRRKIEGSRLSDPILIPSAEDSTNVRFNLWLLFGQAPANGKEQEAVIKSFRHIPL
;
A
#
# COMPACT_ATOMS: atom_id res chain seq x y z
N MET A 1 -4.36 -86.23 -14.71
CA MET A 1 -5.15 -85.03 -14.41
C MET A 1 -4.18 -84.00 -13.93
N LYS A 2 -3.88 -82.94 -14.79
CA LYS A 2 -2.92 -81.87 -14.51
C LYS A 2 -3.67 -80.60 -14.18
N SER A 3 -3.58 -80.17 -12.93
CA SER A 3 -4.11 -78.95 -12.45
C SER A 3 -3.21 -77.73 -12.94
N ARG A 4 -3.80 -76.77 -13.62
CA ARG A 4 -3.11 -75.51 -13.98
C ARG A 4 -3.47 -74.39 -12.96
N LEU A 5 -2.48 -74.00 -12.19
CA LEU A 5 -2.59 -72.74 -11.40
C LEU A 5 -2.44 -71.57 -12.32
N LEU A 6 -3.44 -70.70 -12.27
CA LEU A 6 -3.42 -69.40 -12.95
C LEU A 6 -2.93 -68.32 -11.98
N SER A 7 -1.70 -67.83 -12.19
CA SER A 7 -1.14 -66.75 -11.39
C SER A 7 -1.62 -65.41 -11.95
N LEU A 8 -2.37 -64.68 -11.13
CA LEU A 8 -2.83 -63.34 -11.43
C LEU A 8 -1.72 -62.35 -11.02
N LEU A 9 -1.07 -61.73 -12.01
CA LEU A 9 -0.16 -60.59 -11.79
C LEU A 9 -0.96 -59.33 -11.62
N ILE A 10 -0.97 -58.75 -10.43
CA ILE A 10 -1.47 -57.39 -10.17
C ILE A 10 -0.36 -56.42 -10.46
N LEU A 11 -0.46 -55.63 -11.54
CA LEU A 11 0.39 -54.52 -11.80
C LEU A 11 -0.08 -53.31 -10.92
N LEU A 12 0.71 -53.01 -9.87
CA LEU A 12 0.58 -51.73 -9.15
C LEU A 12 1.19 -50.62 -10.04
N ALA A 13 0.33 -49.79 -10.61
CA ALA A 13 0.77 -48.54 -11.20
C ALA A 13 1.11 -47.53 -10.09
N ILE A 14 2.40 -47.39 -9.83
CA ILE A 14 2.90 -46.30 -8.96
C ILE A 14 2.82 -45.02 -9.77
N GLY A 15 1.79 -44.21 -9.52
CA GLY A 15 1.70 -42.84 -10.02
C GLY A 15 2.80 -42.03 -9.40
N ALA A 16 3.89 -41.77 -10.14
CA ALA A 16 4.90 -40.81 -9.73
C ALA A 16 4.29 -39.40 -9.82
N CYS A 17 3.96 -38.79 -8.68
CA CYS A 17 3.79 -37.38 -8.58
C CYS A 17 5.08 -36.73 -9.07
N LYS A 18 5.03 -36.06 -10.24
CA LYS A 18 6.10 -35.16 -10.65
C LYS A 18 6.11 -34.00 -9.65
N GLN A 19 7.02 -34.05 -8.69
CA GLN A 19 7.44 -32.84 -7.99
C GLN A 19 8.02 -31.90 -9.04
N SER A 20 7.43 -30.70 -9.18
CA SER A 20 8.00 -29.64 -9.97
C SER A 20 9.41 -29.34 -9.40
N GLU A 21 10.41 -29.42 -10.25
CA GLU A 21 11.77 -29.03 -9.87
C GLU A 21 11.73 -27.59 -9.35
N PRO A 22 12.46 -27.27 -8.27
CA PRO A 22 12.61 -25.89 -7.82
C PRO A 22 13.27 -25.08 -8.94
N PRO A 23 12.90 -23.78 -9.09
CA PRO A 23 13.51 -22.93 -10.10
C PRO A 23 15.02 -22.86 -9.92
N PRO A 24 15.80 -22.67 -11.01
CA PRO A 24 17.25 -22.64 -10.96
C PRO A 24 17.75 -21.57 -9.99
N LEU A 25 18.78 -21.85 -9.23
CA LEU A 25 19.42 -21.07 -8.15
C LEU A 25 20.04 -19.71 -8.59
N SER A 26 19.55 -19.08 -9.65
CA SER A 26 20.11 -17.81 -10.16
C SER A 26 19.42 -16.54 -9.70
N GLU A 27 18.29 -16.63 -9.01
CA GLU A 27 17.68 -15.48 -8.33
C GLU A 27 17.69 -15.74 -6.82
N VAL A 28 18.54 -15.03 -6.09
CA VAL A 28 18.41 -14.89 -4.65
C VAL A 28 17.15 -14.06 -4.43
N VAL A 29 16.01 -14.72 -4.31
CA VAL A 29 14.77 -14.07 -3.90
C VAL A 29 14.96 -13.71 -2.43
N GLU A 30 15.18 -12.43 -2.15
CA GLU A 30 15.19 -11.94 -0.78
C GLU A 30 13.82 -12.25 -0.15
N LYS A 31 13.84 -13.08 0.88
CA LYS A 31 12.64 -13.55 1.57
C LYS A 31 12.27 -12.52 2.63
N GLY A 32 11.06 -11.95 2.53
CA GLY A 32 10.48 -11.09 3.57
C GLY A 32 9.76 -11.89 4.67
N ASP A 33 9.14 -11.16 5.59
CA ASP A 33 8.39 -11.71 6.74
C ASP A 33 7.07 -12.37 6.32
N LEU A 34 6.45 -11.89 5.22
CA LEU A 34 5.22 -12.47 4.67
C LEU A 34 5.23 -12.44 3.13
N PHE A 35 4.41 -13.32 2.53
CA PHE A 35 4.22 -13.39 1.08
C PHE A 35 2.78 -13.04 0.74
N PHE A 36 2.56 -11.90 0.06
CA PHE A 36 1.25 -11.38 -0.30
C PHE A 36 1.24 -10.87 -1.74
N SER A 37 0.20 -11.20 -2.50
CA SER A 37 -0.02 -10.73 -3.89
C SER A 37 1.15 -11.01 -4.84
N GLY A 38 1.89 -12.11 -4.62
CA GLY A 38 3.02 -12.50 -5.46
C GLY A 38 4.35 -11.83 -5.11
N TYR A 39 4.42 -11.08 -4.01
CA TYR A 39 5.61 -10.39 -3.53
C TYR A 39 5.92 -10.74 -2.08
N TYR A 40 7.20 -10.64 -1.69
CA TYR A 40 7.63 -10.67 -0.30
C TYR A 40 7.57 -9.27 0.30
N TRP A 41 7.20 -9.21 1.59
CA TRP A 41 7.04 -7.98 2.36
C TRP A 41 7.72 -8.11 3.70
N ASN A 42 8.41 -7.07 4.13
CA ASN A 42 8.91 -6.90 5.48
C ASN A 42 7.86 -6.23 6.35
N ILE A 43 7.77 -6.63 7.60
CA ILE A 43 6.86 -6.04 8.57
C ILE A 43 7.62 -5.02 9.42
N LYS A 44 7.14 -3.78 9.44
CA LYS A 44 7.73 -2.73 10.27
C LYS A 44 7.47 -2.99 11.75
N ASN A 45 8.56 -3.03 12.52
CA ASN A 45 8.51 -3.12 13.98
C ASN A 45 9.39 -2.03 14.58
N SER A 46 8.80 -1.10 15.33
CA SER A 46 9.54 0.01 15.95
C SER A 46 10.14 -0.33 17.31
N LEU A 47 9.97 -1.57 17.78
CA LEU A 47 10.47 -2.04 19.09
C LEU A 47 10.06 -1.11 20.24
N GLY A 48 8.87 -0.55 20.19
CA GLY A 48 8.32 0.35 21.20
C GLY A 48 8.73 1.81 21.06
N ASN A 49 9.59 2.15 20.08
CA ASN A 49 9.98 3.53 19.80
C ASN A 49 8.92 4.27 18.99
N ASN A 50 8.84 5.58 19.13
CA ASN A 50 8.04 6.42 18.27
C ASN A 50 8.79 6.70 16.96
N VAL A 51 8.16 6.39 15.83
CA VAL A 51 8.71 6.60 14.49
C VAL A 51 7.66 7.17 13.55
N GLY A 52 8.08 7.64 12.37
CA GLY A 52 7.17 8.13 11.33
C GLY A 52 6.39 6.99 10.61
N PRO A 53 5.23 7.35 10.02
CA PRO A 53 4.53 8.61 10.16
C PRO A 53 4.01 8.81 11.59
N GLY A 54 3.94 10.04 12.03
CA GLY A 54 3.39 10.24 13.31
C GLY A 54 4.13 11.11 14.28
N PRO A 55 4.14 10.86 15.61
CA PRO A 55 4.90 9.81 16.32
C PRO A 55 4.06 8.57 16.64
N ASN A 56 4.32 7.45 15.98
CA ASN A 56 3.61 6.21 16.18
C ASN A 56 4.54 5.05 16.58
N LYS A 57 3.98 4.07 17.27
CA LYS A 57 4.62 2.78 17.50
C LYS A 57 4.07 1.78 16.51
N PHE A 58 4.95 1.01 15.85
CA PHE A 58 4.58 -0.05 14.93
C PHE A 58 4.89 -1.41 15.54
N SER A 59 3.99 -2.37 15.35
CA SER A 59 4.12 -3.72 15.87
C SER A 59 4.20 -4.73 14.75
N GLY A 60 5.14 -5.66 14.87
CA GLY A 60 5.25 -6.85 14.02
C GLY A 60 4.43 -8.04 14.50
N SER A 61 3.54 -7.85 15.48
CA SER A 61 2.69 -8.93 15.99
C SER A 61 1.68 -9.41 14.96
N SER A 62 1.33 -10.70 15.00
CA SER A 62 0.21 -11.27 14.25
C SER A 62 -1.16 -10.70 14.62
N ASP A 63 -1.27 -9.99 15.76
CA ASP A 63 -2.47 -9.23 16.12
C ASP A 63 -2.61 -7.94 15.30
N ASN A 64 -1.52 -7.46 14.72
CA ASN A 64 -1.47 -6.24 13.92
C ASN A 64 -1.42 -6.52 12.42
N ILE A 65 -0.74 -7.58 11.99
CA ILE A 65 -0.54 -7.89 10.57
C ILE A 65 -0.65 -9.40 10.36
N TRP A 66 -1.58 -9.81 9.49
CA TRP A 66 -1.74 -11.23 9.11
C TRP A 66 -2.37 -11.37 7.74
N LEU A 67 -2.32 -12.58 7.18
CA LEU A 67 -3.13 -12.98 6.03
C LEU A 67 -4.28 -13.85 6.51
N ASP A 68 -5.48 -13.59 6.00
CA ASP A 68 -6.64 -14.45 6.26
C ASP A 68 -6.61 -15.73 5.39
N LYS A 69 -7.62 -16.59 5.56
CA LYS A 69 -7.77 -17.84 4.80
C LYS A 69 -7.97 -17.62 3.29
N ASP A 70 -8.41 -16.45 2.88
CA ASP A 70 -8.62 -16.05 1.49
C ASP A 70 -7.38 -15.34 0.90
N GLY A 71 -6.30 -15.23 1.70
CA GLY A 71 -5.04 -14.60 1.34
C GLY A 71 -5.07 -13.08 1.33
N MET A 72 -6.08 -12.43 1.93
CA MET A 72 -6.14 -10.99 2.07
C MET A 72 -5.25 -10.52 3.22
N LEU A 73 -4.59 -9.38 3.02
CA LEU A 73 -3.73 -8.77 4.03
C LEU A 73 -4.55 -7.89 4.97
N HIS A 74 -4.46 -8.18 6.26
CA HIS A 74 -5.02 -7.38 7.32
C HIS A 74 -3.96 -6.49 7.95
N LEU A 75 -4.28 -5.20 8.08
CA LEU A 75 -3.52 -4.21 8.83
C LEU A 75 -4.42 -3.72 9.96
N LYS A 76 -3.94 -3.78 11.20
CA LYS A 76 -4.75 -3.42 12.36
C LYS A 76 -4.00 -2.50 13.31
N ILE A 77 -4.69 -1.48 13.80
CA ILE A 77 -4.26 -0.67 14.94
C ILE A 77 -4.82 -1.33 16.19
N THR A 78 -3.94 -1.81 17.07
CA THR A 78 -4.30 -2.50 18.31
C THR A 78 -3.95 -1.68 19.53
N LYS A 79 -4.59 -2.00 20.66
CA LYS A 79 -4.28 -1.41 21.96
C LYS A 79 -3.78 -2.48 22.93
N TYR A 80 -2.53 -2.37 23.36
CA TYR A 80 -1.96 -3.26 24.37
C TYR A 80 -1.35 -2.45 25.52
N ASN A 81 -1.71 -2.78 26.76
CA ASN A 81 -1.25 -2.07 27.97
C ASN A 81 -1.41 -0.53 27.86
N ASN A 82 -2.55 -0.06 27.39
CA ASN A 82 -2.86 1.35 27.13
C ASN A 82 -1.98 2.05 26.07
N ILE A 83 -1.18 1.31 25.32
CA ILE A 83 -0.37 1.82 24.21
C ILE A 83 -1.01 1.38 22.90
N TRP A 84 -1.09 2.30 21.94
CA TRP A 84 -1.58 2.02 20.60
C TRP A 84 -0.39 1.63 19.70
N TYR A 85 -0.61 0.58 18.89
CA TYR A 85 0.35 0.07 17.92
C TYR A 85 -0.26 0.07 16.53
N CYS A 86 0.43 0.69 15.61
CA CYS A 86 0.11 0.78 14.19
C CYS A 86 0.72 -0.40 13.42
N SER A 87 0.38 -0.51 12.14
CA SER A 87 0.89 -1.55 11.25
C SER A 87 1.41 -0.96 9.95
N GLU A 88 2.51 -1.54 9.42
CA GLU A 88 3.07 -1.20 8.11
C GLU A 88 3.79 -2.41 7.52
N VAL A 89 3.58 -2.64 6.22
CA VAL A 89 4.36 -3.59 5.42
C VAL A 89 5.09 -2.86 4.31
N ILE A 90 6.29 -3.36 3.99
CA ILE A 90 7.23 -2.76 3.04
C ILE A 90 7.61 -3.85 2.04
N SER A 91 7.42 -3.61 0.75
CA SER A 91 7.83 -4.59 -0.26
C SER A 91 9.34 -4.80 -0.24
N VAL A 92 9.77 -6.08 -0.32
CA VAL A 92 11.18 -6.43 -0.52
C VAL A 92 11.61 -6.08 -1.94
N LYS A 93 10.72 -6.34 -2.89
CA LYS A 93 10.93 -5.94 -4.29
C LYS A 93 10.85 -4.43 -4.44
N GLU A 94 11.79 -3.88 -5.18
CA GLU A 94 11.79 -2.51 -5.66
C GLU A 94 11.05 -2.41 -6.99
N PHE A 95 10.43 -1.25 -7.24
CA PHE A 95 9.57 -1.00 -8.39
C PHE A 95 9.98 0.29 -9.09
N GLY A 96 9.89 0.26 -10.41
CA GLY A 96 10.12 1.42 -11.27
C GLY A 96 8.82 2.05 -11.78
N TYR A 97 8.92 2.80 -12.85
CA TYR A 97 7.75 3.32 -13.55
C TYR A 97 6.77 2.21 -13.93
N GLY A 98 5.49 2.52 -13.89
CA GLY A 98 4.45 1.53 -14.18
C GLY A 98 3.09 1.92 -13.66
N THR A 99 2.20 0.93 -13.67
CA THR A 99 0.85 1.05 -13.10
C THR A 99 0.79 0.25 -11.82
N TYR A 100 0.50 0.93 -10.72
CA TYR A 100 0.36 0.41 -9.37
C TYR A 100 -1.13 0.26 -9.07
N ILE A 101 -1.58 -0.93 -8.75
CA ILE A 101 -2.98 -1.26 -8.60
C ILE A 101 -3.20 -1.87 -7.21
N PHE A 102 -4.01 -1.20 -6.39
CA PHE A 102 -4.33 -1.59 -5.03
C PHE A 102 -5.82 -1.88 -4.93
N THR A 103 -6.19 -3.02 -4.41
CA THR A 103 -7.61 -3.35 -4.16
C THR A 103 -7.84 -3.50 -2.66
N THR A 104 -8.72 -2.67 -2.10
CA THR A 104 -9.15 -2.75 -0.70
C THR A 104 -10.45 -3.55 -0.58
N ALA A 105 -10.65 -4.18 0.60
CA ALA A 105 -11.85 -4.94 0.93
C ALA A 105 -12.50 -4.45 2.24
N SER A 106 -12.12 -3.27 2.71
CA SER A 106 -12.63 -2.68 3.96
C SER A 106 -13.79 -1.73 3.74
N ASP A 107 -14.59 -1.55 4.79
CA ASP A 107 -15.39 -0.33 4.95
C ASP A 107 -14.49 0.82 5.42
N LEU A 108 -13.88 1.53 4.47
CA LEU A 108 -12.98 2.66 4.73
C LEU A 108 -13.70 3.84 5.39
N THR A 109 -15.05 3.83 5.38
CA THR A 109 -15.87 4.89 5.98
C THR A 109 -16.02 4.73 7.49
N SER A 110 -15.66 3.57 8.02
CA SER A 110 -15.73 3.24 9.45
C SER A 110 -14.55 3.79 10.26
N PHE A 111 -13.50 4.28 9.59
CA PHE A 111 -12.32 4.78 10.26
C PHE A 111 -12.63 5.98 11.17
N SER A 112 -12.00 6.00 12.34
CA SER A 112 -11.92 7.19 13.18
C SER A 112 -11.26 8.33 12.42
N GLU A 113 -11.61 9.56 12.72
CA GLU A 113 -11.04 10.75 12.06
C GLU A 113 -9.53 10.89 12.23
N LYS A 114 -8.92 10.12 13.14
CA LYS A 114 -7.47 10.09 13.38
C LYS A 114 -6.77 8.88 12.75
N THR A 115 -7.52 8.02 12.09
CA THR A 115 -6.98 6.85 11.41
C THR A 115 -6.67 7.18 9.96
N VAL A 116 -5.49 6.78 9.51
CA VAL A 116 -5.03 6.95 8.13
C VAL A 116 -4.60 5.59 7.60
N LEU A 117 -5.15 5.20 6.45
CA LEU A 117 -4.64 4.10 5.63
C LEU A 117 -3.85 4.71 4.47
N GLY A 118 -2.57 4.39 4.36
CA GLY A 118 -1.69 4.79 3.26
C GLY A 118 -1.32 3.63 2.36
N LEU A 119 -1.37 3.86 1.05
CA LEU A 119 -0.93 2.96 -0.03
C LEU A 119 0.01 3.80 -0.90
N PHE A 120 1.32 3.57 -0.84
CA PHE A 120 2.27 4.54 -1.35
C PHE A 120 3.59 3.93 -1.82
N THR A 121 4.36 4.74 -2.56
CA THR A 121 5.75 4.46 -2.90
C THR A 121 6.69 5.19 -1.94
N TRP A 122 7.89 4.65 -1.76
CA TRP A 122 8.91 5.26 -0.91
C TRP A 122 10.32 4.87 -1.36
N ASN A 123 11.22 5.85 -1.32
CA ASN A 123 12.65 5.65 -1.51
C ASN A 123 13.42 6.24 -0.33
N ASP A 124 14.08 5.40 0.44
CA ASP A 124 14.80 5.81 1.66
C ASP A 124 15.98 6.76 1.36
N TYR A 125 16.48 6.79 0.12
CA TYR A 125 17.68 7.54 -0.26
C TYR A 125 17.38 8.85 -1.00
N SER A 126 16.15 9.10 -1.41
CA SER A 126 15.80 10.25 -2.27
C SER A 126 15.11 11.42 -1.54
N PHE A 127 15.15 11.47 -0.21
CA PHE A 127 14.49 12.51 0.59
C PHE A 127 14.90 13.93 0.16
N GLN A 128 16.21 14.16 -0.01
CA GLN A 128 16.75 15.50 -0.29
C GLN A 128 16.44 15.97 -1.73
N SER A 129 16.37 15.04 -2.67
CA SER A 129 16.21 15.35 -4.09
C SER A 129 14.75 15.29 -4.54
N GLN A 130 13.97 14.35 -4.01
CA GLN A 130 12.67 13.99 -4.55
C GLN A 130 11.60 13.71 -3.50
N ALA A 131 11.80 14.13 -2.25
CA ALA A 131 10.89 13.83 -1.14
C ALA A 131 10.51 12.33 -1.08
N ASN A 132 11.53 11.45 -1.08
CA ASN A 132 11.42 10.00 -1.03
C ASN A 132 10.71 9.36 -2.25
N SER A 133 10.53 10.07 -3.35
CA SER A 133 9.73 9.61 -4.51
C SER A 133 8.35 9.10 -4.09
N GLU A 134 7.76 9.79 -3.10
CA GLU A 134 6.53 9.36 -2.44
C GLU A 134 5.31 9.82 -3.22
N LEU A 135 4.52 8.84 -3.62
CA LEU A 135 3.23 8.99 -4.30
C LEU A 135 2.19 8.27 -3.47
N ASP A 136 1.15 8.99 -3.05
CA ASP A 136 0.19 8.49 -2.09
C ASP A 136 -1.21 8.27 -2.65
N ILE A 137 -1.85 7.24 -2.13
CA ILE A 137 -3.29 7.09 -2.05
C ILE A 137 -3.60 6.90 -0.57
N GLU A 138 -4.31 7.85 0.03
CA GLU A 138 -4.61 7.82 1.45
C GLU A 138 -6.11 7.91 1.72
N PHE A 139 -6.54 7.22 2.79
CA PHE A 139 -7.91 7.26 3.28
C PHE A 139 -7.91 7.78 4.71
N ALA A 140 -8.39 9.01 4.88
CA ALA A 140 -8.41 9.67 6.17
C ALA A 140 -9.46 10.79 6.22
N ARG A 141 -9.90 11.12 7.44
CA ARG A 141 -10.71 12.31 7.74
C ARG A 141 -9.87 13.49 8.24
N TRP A 142 -8.57 13.32 8.39
CA TRP A 142 -7.63 14.38 8.79
C TRP A 142 -8.07 15.15 10.03
N ASN A 143 -8.49 14.43 11.09
CA ASN A 143 -9.00 14.99 12.35
C ASN A 143 -10.31 15.78 12.23
N ASN A 144 -11.10 15.56 11.20
CA ASN A 144 -12.42 16.14 11.02
C ASN A 144 -13.47 15.04 10.87
N ALA A 145 -14.18 14.71 11.93
CA ALA A 145 -15.19 13.65 11.92
C ALA A 145 -16.31 13.88 10.89
N ALA A 146 -16.61 15.14 10.55
CA ALA A 146 -17.61 15.51 9.56
C ALA A 146 -17.12 15.43 8.11
N ASP A 147 -15.82 15.21 7.90
CA ASP A 147 -15.24 15.15 6.55
C ASP A 147 -15.72 13.90 5.80
N SER A 148 -16.37 14.12 4.69
CA SER A 148 -16.83 13.07 3.78
C SER A 148 -15.87 12.79 2.62
N GLN A 149 -14.81 13.61 2.44
CA GLN A 149 -13.79 13.44 1.43
C GLN A 149 -12.64 12.57 1.98
N LEU A 150 -12.86 11.27 2.05
CA LEU A 150 -11.92 10.34 2.68
C LEU A 150 -10.68 10.07 1.84
N LEU A 151 -10.80 10.09 0.52
CA LEU A 151 -9.74 9.76 -0.41
C LEU A 151 -8.87 10.98 -0.69
N THR A 152 -7.56 10.78 -0.63
CA THR A 152 -6.55 11.78 -1.00
C THR A 152 -5.53 11.14 -1.94
N TYR A 153 -5.19 11.81 -3.03
CA TYR A 153 -4.02 11.53 -3.85
C TYR A 153 -2.97 12.58 -3.61
N SER A 154 -1.71 12.20 -3.51
CA SER A 154 -0.63 13.15 -3.25
C SER A 154 0.65 12.82 -4.02
N VAL A 155 1.39 13.89 -4.31
CA VAL A 155 2.80 13.84 -4.72
C VAL A 155 3.58 14.61 -3.66
N GLN A 156 4.46 13.95 -2.93
CA GLN A 156 5.25 14.63 -1.92
C GLN A 156 6.31 15.55 -2.53
N PRO A 157 6.67 16.65 -1.84
CA PRO A 157 6.12 17.12 -0.57
C PRO A 157 4.83 17.90 -0.77
N VAL A 158 3.86 17.70 0.10
CA VAL A 158 2.57 18.42 0.10
C VAL A 158 2.56 19.66 1.02
N TRP A 159 3.69 20.06 1.53
CA TRP A 159 3.74 21.22 2.41
C TRP A 159 3.60 22.53 1.63
N PHE A 160 2.99 23.47 2.26
CA PHE A 160 2.64 24.75 1.66
C PHE A 160 3.29 25.87 2.46
N ASP A 161 3.93 26.79 1.74
CA ASP A 161 4.15 28.13 2.23
C ASP A 161 2.89 28.94 1.92
N ASN A 162 2.19 29.38 2.96
CA ASN A 162 0.96 30.18 2.83
C ASN A 162 1.20 31.57 2.17
N SER A 163 2.45 31.94 1.93
CA SER A 163 2.83 33.22 1.36
C SER A 163 2.99 33.22 -0.16
N SER A 164 2.92 32.09 -0.82
CA SER A 164 3.21 31.96 -2.24
C SER A 164 2.09 31.28 -3.00
N PRO A 165 1.71 31.73 -4.20
CA PRO A 165 0.80 30.97 -5.06
C PRO A 165 1.52 29.69 -5.49
N TYR A 166 1.01 28.56 -5.04
CA TYR A 166 1.55 27.26 -5.35
C TYR A 166 0.53 26.41 -6.11
N ILE A 167 1.05 25.47 -6.88
CA ILE A 167 0.27 24.43 -7.51
C ILE A 167 0.00 23.36 -6.49
N GLU A 168 -1.25 22.97 -6.37
CA GLU A 168 -1.68 21.93 -5.45
C GLU A 168 -1.08 20.59 -5.85
N ARG A 169 -0.41 19.93 -4.90
CA ARG A 169 0.20 18.60 -5.07
C ARG A 169 -0.64 17.50 -4.41
N THR A 170 -1.84 17.85 -3.98
CA THR A 170 -2.84 16.96 -3.42
C THR A 170 -4.16 17.14 -4.11
N HIS A 171 -4.91 16.05 -4.24
CA HIS A 171 -6.27 16.08 -4.75
C HIS A 171 -7.18 15.23 -3.87
N ARG A 172 -8.26 15.82 -3.38
CA ARG A 172 -9.27 15.18 -2.55
C ARG A 172 -10.60 15.13 -3.29
N PRO A 173 -10.87 14.04 -4.03
CA PRO A 173 -12.09 13.95 -4.84
C PRO A 173 -13.34 13.82 -3.97
N ARG A 174 -14.44 14.39 -4.47
CA ARG A 174 -15.77 14.13 -3.91
C ARG A 174 -16.35 12.89 -4.58
N ILE A 175 -16.27 11.76 -3.88
CA ILE A 175 -16.87 10.51 -4.31
C ILE A 175 -17.97 10.08 -3.34
N PRO A 176 -18.97 9.31 -3.80
CA PRO A 176 -19.97 8.77 -2.90
C PRO A 176 -19.32 7.93 -1.80
N VAL A 177 -19.59 8.26 -0.54
CA VAL A 177 -19.03 7.54 0.61
C VAL A 177 -19.39 6.05 0.56
N SER A 178 -20.58 5.70 0.03
CA SER A 178 -21.00 4.31 -0.18
C SER A 178 -20.07 3.51 -1.10
N ALA A 179 -19.36 4.16 -2.01
CA ALA A 179 -18.42 3.49 -2.92
C ALA A 179 -17.12 3.01 -2.22
N LEU A 180 -16.88 3.46 -0.99
CA LEU A 180 -15.74 3.06 -0.14
C LEU A 180 -16.14 2.04 0.94
N LYS A 181 -17.35 1.47 0.85
CA LYS A 181 -17.83 0.41 1.75
C LYS A 181 -17.59 -0.97 1.14
N GLY A 182 -16.39 -1.50 1.30
CA GLY A 182 -16.03 -2.82 0.79
C GLY A 182 -15.03 -2.77 -0.35
N LEU A 183 -15.30 -3.50 -1.45
CA LEU A 183 -14.34 -3.61 -2.54
C LEU A 183 -14.24 -2.30 -3.34
N SER A 184 -13.02 -1.76 -3.40
CA SER A 184 -12.66 -0.65 -4.28
C SER A 184 -11.22 -0.80 -4.77
N THR A 185 -10.97 -0.35 -6.00
CA THR A 185 -9.65 -0.44 -6.64
C THR A 185 -9.10 0.96 -6.88
N HIS A 186 -7.88 1.17 -6.44
CA HIS A 186 -7.19 2.45 -6.49
C HIS A 186 -5.89 2.26 -7.25
N VAL A 187 -5.60 3.18 -8.16
CA VAL A 187 -4.53 3.02 -9.12
C VAL A 187 -3.76 4.33 -9.24
N PHE A 188 -2.46 4.24 -9.40
CA PHE A 188 -1.73 5.29 -10.08
C PHE A 188 -0.83 4.72 -11.18
N ARG A 189 -0.76 5.44 -12.29
CA ARG A 189 0.20 5.20 -13.36
C ARG A 189 1.29 6.27 -13.29
N TRP A 190 2.52 5.83 -13.09
CA TRP A 190 3.69 6.67 -12.92
C TRP A 190 4.61 6.54 -14.12
N THR A 191 4.93 7.65 -14.74
CA THR A 191 5.86 7.77 -15.88
C THR A 191 6.89 8.86 -15.59
N ALA A 192 7.89 9.02 -16.43
CA ALA A 192 8.86 10.11 -16.30
C ALA A 192 8.23 11.52 -16.45
N ASP A 193 7.07 11.61 -17.10
CA ASP A 193 6.44 12.89 -17.45
C ASP A 193 5.14 13.16 -16.72
N SER A 194 4.54 12.16 -16.07
CA SER A 194 3.23 12.30 -15.43
C SER A 194 2.95 11.23 -14.41
N ILE A 195 2.05 11.56 -13.49
CA ILE A 195 1.40 10.59 -12.61
C ILE A 195 -0.11 10.77 -12.76
N ARG A 196 -0.83 9.67 -12.98
CA ARG A 196 -2.29 9.67 -13.10
C ARG A 196 -2.88 8.72 -12.07
N TRP A 197 -3.72 9.26 -11.20
CA TRP A 197 -4.51 8.48 -10.24
C TRP A 197 -5.89 8.21 -10.76
N GLU A 198 -6.43 7.05 -10.41
CA GLU A 198 -7.80 6.64 -10.69
C GLU A 198 -8.32 5.76 -9.55
N SER A 199 -9.60 5.89 -9.23
CA SER A 199 -10.28 5.02 -8.27
C SER A 199 -11.56 4.46 -8.88
N TYR A 200 -11.86 3.20 -8.59
CA TYR A 200 -12.95 2.44 -9.17
C TYR A 200 -13.74 1.69 -8.11
N THR A 201 -15.00 1.39 -8.39
CA THR A 201 -15.78 0.44 -7.61
C THR A 201 -15.31 -1.00 -7.90
N GLY A 202 -15.43 -1.88 -6.89
CA GLY A 202 -15.14 -3.31 -7.05
C GLY A 202 -13.66 -3.63 -7.15
N ASP A 203 -13.35 -4.82 -7.62
CA ASP A 203 -11.99 -5.42 -7.62
C ASP A 203 -11.39 -5.61 -9.03
N LYS A 204 -11.98 -4.99 -10.04
CA LYS A 204 -11.54 -5.12 -11.43
C LYS A 204 -10.88 -3.85 -11.94
N TYR A 205 -9.66 -4.01 -12.48
CA TYR A 205 -8.96 -2.97 -13.21
C TYR A 205 -8.30 -3.56 -14.48
N PRO A 206 -8.55 -2.98 -15.65
CA PRO A 206 -9.67 -2.07 -15.94
C PRO A 206 -11.02 -2.77 -15.85
N GLY A 207 -12.12 -2.04 -15.58
CA GLY A 207 -13.48 -2.60 -15.67
C GLY A 207 -14.46 -2.25 -14.55
N GLY A 208 -14.02 -1.64 -13.45
CA GLY A 208 -14.92 -1.05 -12.45
C GLY A 208 -15.52 0.28 -12.93
N GLN A 209 -16.54 0.78 -12.24
CA GLN A 209 -17.04 2.13 -12.46
C GLN A 209 -16.00 3.13 -11.95
N LEU A 210 -15.55 4.05 -12.80
CA LEU A 210 -14.65 5.13 -12.41
C LEU A 210 -15.33 6.06 -11.40
N LEU A 211 -14.72 6.24 -10.25
CA LEU A 211 -15.17 7.13 -9.18
C LEU A 211 -14.47 8.49 -9.23
N SER A 212 -13.20 8.48 -9.54
CA SER A 212 -12.36 9.70 -9.60
C SER A 212 -11.13 9.45 -10.45
N SER A 213 -10.63 10.54 -11.05
CA SER A 213 -9.30 10.59 -11.65
C SER A 213 -8.64 11.93 -11.41
N TRP A 214 -7.31 11.93 -11.29
CA TRP A 214 -6.49 13.14 -11.21
C TRP A 214 -5.16 12.90 -11.92
N SER A 215 -4.63 13.93 -12.55
CA SER A 215 -3.31 13.87 -13.19
C SER A 215 -2.41 14.97 -12.63
N PHE A 216 -1.16 14.63 -12.41
CA PHE A 216 -0.08 15.51 -12.06
C PHE A 216 0.99 15.42 -13.14
N ASP A 217 1.27 16.52 -13.82
CA ASP A 217 2.18 16.60 -14.95
C ASP A 217 2.92 17.97 -14.94
N ARG A 218 3.66 18.26 -16.00
CA ARG A 218 4.42 19.51 -16.11
C ARG A 218 3.58 20.79 -16.05
N ASN A 219 2.27 20.71 -16.26
CA ASN A 219 1.37 21.85 -16.12
C ASN A 219 1.03 22.11 -14.65
N ASN A 220 1.25 21.12 -13.79
CA ASN A 220 1.07 21.18 -12.34
C ASN A 220 2.43 21.25 -11.64
N ILE A 221 3.22 22.26 -11.97
CA ILE A 221 4.54 22.48 -11.37
C ILE A 221 4.37 23.17 -10.04
N SER A 222 4.66 22.46 -8.95
CA SER A 222 4.72 23.08 -7.63
C SER A 222 5.97 23.93 -7.55
N ARG A 223 5.80 25.24 -7.44
CA ARG A 223 6.88 26.15 -7.09
C ARG A 223 6.82 26.37 -5.59
N ARG A 224 7.88 25.99 -4.93
CA ARG A 224 7.95 26.07 -3.50
C ARG A 224 9.12 26.93 -3.07
N LYS A 225 8.83 27.91 -2.25
CA LYS A 225 9.83 28.63 -1.50
C LYS A 225 9.63 28.24 -0.05
N ILE A 226 10.44 27.30 0.45
CA ILE A 226 10.52 27.02 1.88
C ILE A 226 11.89 27.48 2.33
N GLU A 227 11.87 28.48 3.18
CA GLU A 227 13.06 28.93 3.86
C GLU A 227 13.59 27.78 4.74
N GLY A 228 14.85 27.41 4.58
CA GLY A 228 15.45 26.27 5.27
C GLY A 228 15.08 24.88 4.73
N SER A 229 14.30 24.76 3.65
CA SER A 229 14.04 23.48 2.99
C SER A 229 15.31 22.95 2.32
N ARG A 230 15.59 21.64 2.53
CA ARG A 230 16.64 20.93 1.81
C ARG A 230 16.19 20.42 0.44
N LEU A 231 14.90 20.55 0.14
CA LEU A 231 14.34 20.12 -1.13
C LEU A 231 14.60 21.17 -2.18
N SER A 232 15.17 20.77 -3.32
CA SER A 232 15.34 21.66 -4.45
C SER A 232 13.99 22.05 -5.04
N ASP A 233 13.83 23.31 -5.40
CA ASP A 233 12.66 23.81 -6.12
C ASP A 233 13.05 24.03 -7.59
N PRO A 234 12.21 23.65 -8.56
CA PRO A 234 10.96 22.92 -8.39
C PRO A 234 11.16 21.39 -8.36
N ILE A 235 10.55 20.71 -7.40
CA ILE A 235 10.36 19.25 -7.51
C ILE A 235 9.23 19.04 -8.51
N LEU A 236 9.56 18.62 -9.69
CA LEU A 236 8.59 18.32 -10.74
C LEU A 236 7.90 16.97 -10.46
N ILE A 237 8.11 16.02 -11.33
CA ILE A 237 7.63 14.66 -11.17
C ILE A 237 8.78 13.84 -10.60
N PRO A 238 8.60 13.12 -9.48
CA PRO A 238 9.66 12.28 -8.95
C PRO A 238 10.09 11.23 -9.96
N SER A 239 11.38 10.90 -10.00
CA SER A 239 11.86 9.76 -10.77
C SER A 239 11.66 8.46 -10.00
N ALA A 240 11.36 7.38 -10.71
CA ALA A 240 11.38 6.04 -10.16
C ALA A 240 12.82 5.53 -10.20
N GLU A 241 13.47 5.54 -9.05
CA GLU A 241 14.82 4.99 -8.88
C GLU A 241 14.74 3.53 -8.47
N ASP A 242 15.82 2.78 -8.67
CA ASP A 242 15.88 1.33 -8.42
C ASP A 242 15.64 0.93 -6.96
N SER A 243 15.69 1.88 -6.03
CA SER A 243 15.44 1.64 -4.60
C SER A 243 14.02 2.01 -4.12
N THR A 244 13.09 2.26 -5.05
CA THR A 244 11.72 2.62 -4.70
C THR A 244 10.92 1.37 -4.32
N ASN A 245 10.42 1.32 -3.09
CA ASN A 245 9.55 0.26 -2.58
C ASN A 245 8.08 0.71 -2.49
N VAL A 246 7.19 -0.25 -2.27
CA VAL A 246 5.77 -0.02 -2.01
C VAL A 246 5.49 -0.30 -0.55
N ARG A 247 4.67 0.54 0.06
CA ARG A 247 4.29 0.41 1.48
C ARG A 247 2.78 0.48 1.65
N PHE A 248 2.28 -0.27 2.60
CA PHE A 248 0.91 -0.14 3.11
C PHE A 248 1.00 0.09 4.61
N ASN A 249 0.37 1.15 5.09
CA ASN A 249 0.32 1.40 6.52
C ASN A 249 -1.08 1.77 7.00
N LEU A 250 -1.34 1.42 8.26
CA LEU A 250 -2.50 1.90 8.99
C LEU A 250 -1.98 2.56 10.27
N TRP A 251 -2.17 3.87 10.39
CA TRP A 251 -1.50 4.67 11.40
C TRP A 251 -2.40 5.74 12.02
N LEU A 252 -1.93 6.38 13.09
CA LEU A 252 -2.66 7.36 13.86
C LEU A 252 -2.10 8.76 13.64
N LEU A 253 -2.93 9.66 13.14
CA LEU A 253 -2.59 11.07 12.94
C LEU A 253 -2.11 11.69 14.26
N PHE A 254 -0.90 12.28 14.24
CA PHE A 254 -0.21 12.83 15.41
C PHE A 254 0.05 11.81 16.55
N GLY A 255 0.00 10.52 16.28
CA GLY A 255 0.11 9.48 17.30
C GLY A 255 -1.06 9.44 18.29
N GLN A 256 -2.19 10.08 17.96
CA GLN A 256 -3.33 10.20 18.86
C GLN A 256 -4.27 9.00 18.72
N ALA A 257 -4.76 8.52 19.86
CA ALA A 257 -5.72 7.43 19.88
C ALA A 257 -6.94 7.67 18.96
N PRO A 258 -7.52 6.59 18.38
CA PRO A 258 -8.78 6.72 17.67
C PRO A 258 -9.83 7.39 18.58
N ALA A 259 -10.55 8.39 18.08
CA ALA A 259 -11.48 9.16 18.91
C ALA A 259 -12.63 8.32 19.48
N ASN A 260 -13.00 7.25 18.79
CA ASN A 260 -14.00 6.28 19.26
C ASN A 260 -13.42 5.28 20.29
N GLY A 261 -12.12 5.33 20.60
CA GLY A 261 -11.43 4.42 21.53
C GLY A 261 -11.36 2.97 21.08
N LYS A 262 -11.73 2.66 19.83
CA LYS A 262 -11.74 1.30 19.27
C LYS A 262 -10.53 1.05 18.39
N GLU A 263 -10.09 -0.20 18.35
CA GLU A 263 -9.14 -0.69 17.37
C GLU A 263 -9.66 -0.45 15.94
N GLN A 264 -8.75 -0.25 15.00
CA GLN A 264 -9.08 0.04 13.61
C GLN A 264 -8.46 -1.02 12.73
N GLU A 265 -9.13 -1.40 11.65
CA GLU A 265 -8.65 -2.46 10.76
C GLU A 265 -8.88 -2.09 9.30
N ALA A 266 -7.89 -2.35 8.46
CA ALA A 266 -7.95 -2.26 7.01
C ALA A 266 -7.62 -3.62 6.40
N VAL A 267 -8.36 -4.00 5.36
CA VAL A 267 -8.13 -5.23 4.60
C VAL A 267 -7.76 -4.88 3.18
N ILE A 268 -6.61 -5.36 2.74
CA ILE A 268 -6.11 -5.21 1.38
C ILE A 268 -6.28 -6.55 0.67
N LYS A 269 -7.11 -6.56 -0.37
CA LYS A 269 -7.37 -7.77 -1.15
C LYS A 269 -6.18 -8.15 -2.03
N SER A 270 -5.58 -7.17 -2.70
CA SER A 270 -4.46 -7.43 -3.61
C SER A 270 -3.67 -6.18 -3.94
N PHE A 271 -2.43 -6.41 -4.36
CA PHE A 271 -1.55 -5.46 -5.01
C PHE A 271 -1.01 -6.04 -6.32
N ARG A 272 -0.89 -5.21 -7.35
CA ARG A 272 -0.25 -5.58 -8.61
C ARG A 272 0.49 -4.39 -9.21
N HIS A 273 1.69 -4.64 -9.70
CA HIS A 273 2.45 -3.69 -10.50
C HIS A 273 2.56 -4.19 -11.95
N ILE A 274 2.29 -3.29 -12.89
CA ILE A 274 2.50 -3.52 -14.33
C ILE A 274 3.58 -2.54 -14.77
N PRO A 275 4.80 -2.99 -15.06
CA PRO A 275 5.86 -2.09 -15.52
C PRO A 275 5.51 -1.44 -16.86
N LEU A 276 6.16 -0.30 -17.16
CA LEU A 276 6.04 0.38 -18.46
C LEU A 276 6.71 -0.43 -19.56
#